data_06474f371e2f20c4d4f3f6bd5ac4a8c1
#
_entry.id   06474f371e2f20c4d4f3f6bd5ac4a8c1
#
_cell.length_a   1.000
_cell.length_b   1.000
_cell.length_c   1.000
_cell.angle_alpha   90.00
_cell.angle_beta   90.00
_cell.angle_gamma   90.00
#
_symmetry.space_group_name_H-M   'P 1'
#
loop_
_entity.id
_entity.type
_entity.pdbx_description
1 polymer ?
#
loop_
_entity_poly.entity_id
_entity_poly.type
_entity_poly.pdbx_seq_one_letter_code
_entity_poly.pdbx_strand_id
1 'polypeptide(L)'
;MLSGKLKELRTEAGLTQEQVAEKLGVTRSAIARWESGKGIPDISNLILISDYFNISLDEMIKGDDAVQKKIISDRSSKKWHLLVILYLASIIVYISYFAVAHKIFMLGFLIATVFMIFYEARIFIKDKSIYK
;
A
#
# COMPACT_ATOMS: atom_id res chain seq x y z
N MET A 1 5.34 -11.72 -18.13
CA MET A 1 4.29 -11.60 -17.12
C MET A 1 4.78 -12.17 -15.81
N LEU A 2 4.64 -11.43 -14.71
CA LEU A 2 5.07 -11.81 -13.36
C LEU A 2 4.54 -13.19 -12.92
N SER A 3 3.27 -13.47 -13.21
CA SER A 3 2.61 -14.74 -12.85
C SER A 3 3.34 -15.98 -13.40
N GLY A 4 3.74 -15.92 -14.66
CA GLY A 4 4.50 -17.01 -15.29
C GLY A 4 5.89 -17.15 -14.66
N LYS A 5 6.58 -16.04 -14.42
CA LYS A 5 7.94 -16.02 -13.84
C LYS A 5 7.97 -16.58 -12.42
N LEU A 6 7.00 -16.18 -11.59
CA LEU A 6 6.89 -16.71 -10.21
C LEU A 6 6.65 -18.23 -10.21
N LYS A 7 5.77 -18.73 -11.08
CA LYS A 7 5.51 -20.17 -11.22
C LYS A 7 6.74 -20.91 -11.70
N GLU A 8 7.46 -20.38 -12.69
CA GLU A 8 8.71 -20.93 -13.22
C GLU A 8 9.75 -21.09 -12.11
N LEU A 9 10.08 -20.00 -11.41
CA LEU A 9 11.04 -19.98 -10.31
C LEU A 9 10.70 -21.00 -9.21
N ARG A 10 9.43 -21.07 -8.82
CA ARG A 10 8.98 -22.05 -7.84
C ARG A 10 9.17 -23.48 -8.32
N THR A 11 8.82 -23.78 -9.57
CA THR A 11 8.94 -25.15 -10.12
C THR A 11 10.38 -25.54 -10.35
N GLU A 12 11.25 -24.62 -10.77
CA GLU A 12 12.70 -24.86 -10.90
C GLU A 12 13.34 -25.15 -9.54
N ALA A 13 12.87 -24.49 -8.48
CA ALA A 13 13.30 -24.76 -7.11
C ALA A 13 12.70 -26.05 -6.52
N GLY A 14 11.82 -26.76 -7.22
CA GLY A 14 11.16 -27.98 -6.74
C GLY A 14 10.17 -27.75 -5.60
N LEU A 15 9.67 -26.52 -5.43
CA LEU A 15 8.83 -26.14 -4.30
C LEU A 15 7.33 -26.22 -4.63
N THR A 16 6.52 -26.55 -3.62
CA THR A 16 5.07 -26.42 -3.69
C THR A 16 4.64 -24.98 -3.37
N GLN A 17 3.42 -24.60 -3.76
CA GLN A 17 2.85 -23.28 -3.39
C GLN A 17 2.79 -23.07 -1.88
N GLU A 18 2.55 -24.11 -1.11
CA GLU A 18 2.54 -24.08 0.35
C GLU A 18 3.92 -23.75 0.91
N GLN A 19 4.97 -24.43 0.42
CA GLN A 19 6.34 -24.18 0.87
C GLN A 19 6.83 -22.77 0.55
N VAL A 20 6.50 -22.24 -0.64
CA VAL A 20 6.83 -20.86 -0.98
C VAL A 20 6.07 -19.87 -0.09
N ALA A 21 4.79 -20.14 0.15
CA ALA A 21 3.97 -19.31 1.03
C ALA A 21 4.54 -19.22 2.45
N GLU A 22 4.93 -20.36 3.02
CA GLU A 22 5.58 -20.43 4.33
C GLU A 22 6.90 -19.65 4.36
N LYS A 23 7.75 -19.79 3.34
CA LYS A 23 9.04 -19.10 3.25
C LYS A 23 8.90 -17.59 3.12
N LEU A 24 7.87 -17.13 2.43
CA LEU A 24 7.60 -15.70 2.23
C LEU A 24 6.69 -15.10 3.32
N GLY A 25 6.20 -15.90 4.27
CA GLY A 25 5.29 -15.43 5.33
C GLY A 25 3.92 -14.98 4.81
N VAL A 26 3.45 -15.58 3.72
CA VAL A 26 2.15 -15.28 3.09
C VAL A 26 1.24 -16.50 3.06
N THR A 27 -0.01 -16.33 2.65
CA THR A 27 -0.92 -17.47 2.52
C THR A 27 -0.70 -18.21 1.19
N ARG A 28 -0.94 -19.54 1.16
CA ARG A 28 -0.94 -20.32 -0.06
C ARG A 28 -1.88 -19.75 -1.13
N SER A 29 -3.05 -19.23 -0.70
CA SER A 29 -4.01 -18.61 -1.60
C SER A 29 -3.48 -17.32 -2.27
N ALA A 30 -2.59 -16.58 -1.60
CA ALA A 30 -1.91 -15.43 -2.19
C ALA A 30 -0.98 -15.90 -3.33
N ILE A 31 -0.14 -16.91 -3.10
CA ILE A 31 0.73 -17.48 -4.12
C ILE A 31 -0.09 -18.00 -5.32
N ALA A 32 -1.16 -18.74 -5.06
CA ALA A 32 -2.03 -19.28 -6.13
C ALA A 32 -2.67 -18.15 -6.97
N ARG A 33 -3.10 -17.04 -6.32
CA ARG A 33 -3.63 -15.88 -7.03
C ARG A 33 -2.59 -15.18 -7.90
N TRP A 34 -1.37 -15.02 -7.38
CA TRP A 34 -0.27 -14.39 -8.11
C TRP A 34 0.17 -15.22 -9.32
N GLU A 35 0.33 -16.53 -9.15
CA GLU A 35 0.69 -17.44 -10.24
C GLU A 35 -0.41 -17.58 -11.30
N SER A 36 -1.68 -17.43 -10.92
CA SER A 36 -2.80 -17.47 -11.89
C SER A 36 -3.08 -16.13 -12.56
N GLY A 37 -2.34 -15.05 -12.21
CA GLY A 37 -2.56 -13.72 -12.74
C GLY A 37 -3.84 -13.04 -12.21
N LYS A 38 -4.53 -13.63 -11.23
CA LYS A 38 -5.74 -13.07 -10.61
C LYS A 38 -5.44 -12.00 -9.54
N GLY A 39 -4.18 -11.75 -9.27
CA GLY A 39 -3.70 -10.75 -8.34
C GLY A 39 -2.23 -10.44 -8.57
N ILE A 40 -1.81 -9.26 -8.10
CA ILE A 40 -0.43 -8.80 -8.19
C ILE A 40 0.08 -8.61 -6.76
N PRO A 41 1.27 -9.16 -6.39
CA PRO A 41 1.89 -8.87 -5.10
C PRO A 41 2.08 -7.37 -4.90
N ASP A 42 2.10 -6.94 -3.66
CA ASP A 42 2.56 -5.58 -3.34
C ASP A 42 4.08 -5.48 -3.43
N ILE A 43 4.61 -4.27 -3.32
CA ILE A 43 6.05 -4.02 -3.46
C ILE A 43 6.87 -4.76 -2.40
N SER A 44 6.36 -4.92 -1.19
CA SER A 44 7.05 -5.61 -0.11
C SER A 44 7.17 -7.11 -0.42
N ASN A 45 6.09 -7.72 -0.90
CA ASN A 45 6.11 -9.12 -1.33
C ASN A 45 6.97 -9.34 -2.59
N LEU A 46 7.00 -8.38 -3.53
CA LEU A 46 7.89 -8.44 -4.70
C LEU A 46 9.37 -8.43 -4.28
N ILE A 47 9.74 -7.62 -3.30
CA ILE A 47 11.10 -7.59 -2.75
C ILE A 47 11.42 -8.94 -2.09
N LEU A 48 10.52 -9.47 -1.24
CA LEU A 48 10.72 -10.76 -0.59
C LEU A 48 10.91 -11.91 -1.60
N ILE A 49 10.11 -11.92 -2.68
CA ILE A 49 10.24 -12.92 -3.74
C ILE A 49 11.57 -12.75 -4.48
N SER A 50 11.95 -11.52 -4.83
CA SER A 50 13.21 -11.17 -5.47
C SER A 50 14.40 -11.67 -4.63
N ASP A 51 14.42 -11.38 -3.34
CA ASP A 51 15.47 -11.79 -2.41
C ASP A 51 15.50 -13.30 -2.24
N TYR A 52 14.34 -13.94 -2.08
CA TYR A 52 14.26 -15.40 -1.87
C TYR A 52 14.76 -16.21 -3.07
N PHE A 53 14.39 -15.80 -4.29
CA PHE A 53 14.81 -16.48 -5.52
C PHE A 53 16.12 -15.93 -6.09
N ASN A 54 16.74 -14.95 -5.43
CA ASN A 54 17.99 -14.31 -5.86
C ASN A 54 17.95 -13.79 -7.30
N ILE A 55 16.83 -13.15 -7.65
CA ILE A 55 16.63 -12.49 -8.96
C ILE A 55 16.41 -10.99 -8.75
N SER A 56 16.78 -10.18 -9.74
CA SER A 56 16.55 -8.74 -9.63
C SER A 56 15.04 -8.42 -9.74
N LEU A 57 14.59 -7.43 -8.97
CA LEU A 57 13.21 -6.94 -9.06
C LEU A 57 12.88 -6.44 -10.48
N ASP A 58 13.87 -5.82 -11.15
CA ASP A 58 13.73 -5.34 -12.53
C ASP A 58 13.47 -6.49 -13.50
N GLU A 59 14.19 -7.60 -13.38
CA GLU A 59 13.98 -8.79 -14.19
C GLU A 59 12.60 -9.43 -13.95
N MET A 60 12.14 -9.40 -12.71
CA MET A 60 10.84 -9.94 -12.33
C MET A 60 9.66 -9.17 -12.91
N ILE A 61 9.77 -7.82 -13.00
CA ILE A 61 8.70 -6.92 -13.46
C ILE A 61 8.86 -6.47 -14.91
N LYS A 62 9.96 -6.80 -15.57
CA LYS A 62 10.24 -6.40 -16.94
C LYS A 62 9.19 -6.97 -17.91
N GLY A 63 8.52 -6.07 -18.61
CA GLY A 63 7.47 -6.41 -19.56
C GLY A 63 6.09 -6.71 -18.95
N ASP A 64 5.88 -6.36 -17.66
CA ASP A 64 4.56 -6.43 -17.02
C ASP A 64 4.05 -5.03 -16.64
N ASP A 65 3.36 -4.39 -17.59
CA ASP A 65 2.83 -3.02 -17.44
C ASP A 65 1.84 -2.92 -16.26
N ALA A 66 1.13 -3.99 -15.93
CA ALA A 66 0.19 -4.01 -14.83
C ALA A 66 0.89 -3.92 -13.48
N VAL A 67 2.02 -4.63 -13.33
CA VAL A 67 2.86 -4.57 -12.13
C VAL A 67 3.50 -3.20 -11.98
N GLN A 68 4.05 -2.65 -13.07
CA GLN A 68 4.65 -1.31 -13.07
C GLN A 68 3.62 -0.23 -12.69
N LYS A 69 2.42 -0.26 -13.25
CA LYS A 69 1.33 0.66 -12.91
C LYS A 69 0.93 0.55 -11.45
N LYS A 70 0.84 -0.67 -10.89
CA LYS A 70 0.51 -0.88 -9.49
C LYS A 70 1.57 -0.29 -8.56
N ILE A 71 2.85 -0.53 -8.82
CA ILE A 71 3.97 0.01 -8.02
C ILE A 71 3.92 1.56 -8.01
N ILE A 72 3.68 2.17 -9.16
CA ILE A 72 3.57 3.64 -9.28
C ILE A 72 2.35 4.17 -8.52
N SER A 73 1.20 3.48 -8.64
CA SER A 73 -0.04 3.83 -7.95
C SER A 73 0.09 3.75 -6.43
N ASP A 74 0.66 2.67 -5.89
CA ASP A 74 0.86 2.48 -4.46
C ASP A 74 1.80 3.54 -3.86
N ARG A 75 2.82 3.95 -4.60
CA ARG A 75 3.74 5.01 -4.19
C ARG A 75 3.06 6.40 -4.18
N SER A 76 2.18 6.66 -5.13
CA SER A 76 1.47 7.94 -5.25
C SER A 76 0.41 8.12 -4.16
N SER A 77 -0.36 7.07 -3.87
CA SER A 77 -1.42 7.11 -2.86
C SER A 77 -0.91 7.48 -1.47
N LYS A 78 0.18 6.86 -1.00
CA LYS A 78 0.76 7.14 0.32
C LYS A 78 1.23 8.59 0.50
N LYS A 79 1.78 9.21 -0.55
CA LYS A 79 2.23 10.61 -0.50
C LYS A 79 1.05 11.59 -0.46
N TRP A 80 -0.02 11.27 -1.18
CA TRP A 80 -1.22 12.12 -1.25
C TRP A 80 -1.92 12.23 0.10
N HIS A 81 -2.11 11.11 0.81
CA HIS A 81 -2.70 11.12 2.15
C HIS A 81 -1.86 11.91 3.16
N LEU A 82 -0.54 11.81 3.09
CA LEU A 82 0.34 12.60 3.96
C LEU A 82 0.18 14.11 3.70
N LEU A 83 0.11 14.52 2.44
CA LEU A 83 -0.09 15.93 2.07
C LEU A 83 -1.47 16.44 2.54
N VAL A 84 -2.52 15.63 2.41
CA VAL A 84 -3.87 15.98 2.90
C VAL A 84 -3.87 16.13 4.42
N ILE A 85 -3.23 15.22 5.15
CA ILE A 85 -3.12 15.31 6.62
C ILE A 85 -2.36 16.58 7.05
N LEU A 86 -1.24 16.90 6.41
CA LEU A 86 -0.48 18.13 6.68
C LEU A 86 -1.28 19.38 6.37
N TYR A 87 -2.02 19.40 5.27
CA TYR A 87 -2.91 20.50 4.92
C TYR A 87 -4.01 20.71 5.95
N LEU A 88 -4.70 19.63 6.38
CA LEU A 88 -5.75 19.69 7.40
C LEU A 88 -5.17 20.11 8.76
N ALA A 89 -3.99 19.64 9.13
CA ALA A 89 -3.30 20.08 10.35
C ALA A 89 -2.98 21.59 10.32
N SER A 90 -2.54 22.12 9.18
CA SER A 90 -2.29 23.56 9.03
C SER A 90 -3.57 24.41 9.18
N ILE A 91 -4.70 23.90 8.68
CA ILE A 91 -6.00 24.55 8.84
C ILE A 91 -6.41 24.59 10.33
N ILE A 92 -6.19 23.51 11.08
CA ILE A 92 -6.51 23.49 12.52
C ILE A 92 -5.67 24.52 13.27
N VAL A 93 -4.37 24.60 12.99
CA VAL A 93 -3.49 25.61 13.61
C VAL A 93 -3.98 27.02 13.28
N TYR A 94 -4.34 27.27 12.03
CA TYR A 94 -4.87 28.58 11.60
C TYR A 94 -6.18 28.92 12.29
N ILE A 95 -7.13 27.97 12.36
CA ILE A 95 -8.43 28.18 13.02
C ILE A 95 -8.25 28.37 14.53
N SER A 96 -7.36 27.61 15.18
CA SER A 96 -7.05 27.76 16.61
C SER A 96 -6.47 29.12 16.91
N TYR A 97 -5.55 29.63 16.09
CA TYR A 97 -4.99 30.96 16.19
C TYR A 97 -6.08 32.02 16.05
N PHE A 98 -6.98 31.89 15.08
CA PHE A 98 -8.05 32.84 14.82
C PHE A 98 -9.15 32.80 15.90
N ALA A 99 -9.45 31.62 16.48
CA ALA A 99 -10.43 31.45 17.57
C ALA A 99 -9.96 32.07 18.86
N VAL A 100 -8.65 32.08 19.16
CA VAL A 100 -8.06 32.78 20.30
C VAL A 100 -8.14 34.31 20.12
N ALA A 101 -8.01 34.77 18.87
CA ALA A 101 -8.06 36.17 18.52
C ALA A 101 -9.52 36.74 18.44
N HIS A 102 -10.51 35.91 18.08
CA HIS A 102 -11.91 36.33 17.86
C HIS A 102 -12.92 35.26 18.37
N LYS A 103 -13.27 35.38 19.61
CA LYS A 103 -13.90 34.41 20.53
C LYS A 103 -15.17 33.64 20.15
N ILE A 104 -15.88 33.74 19.05
CA ILE A 104 -17.26 33.15 19.02
C ILE A 104 -17.64 32.32 17.76
N PHE A 105 -17.07 32.52 16.60
CA PHE A 105 -17.66 31.91 15.36
C PHE A 105 -17.03 30.60 14.84
N MET A 106 -15.96 30.08 15.46
CA MET A 106 -15.09 29.06 14.86
C MET A 106 -15.23 27.67 15.42
N LEU A 107 -16.06 27.41 16.44
CA LEU A 107 -16.18 26.09 17.07
C LEU A 107 -16.74 25.04 16.11
N GLY A 108 -17.66 25.41 15.24
CA GLY A 108 -18.25 24.51 14.24
C GLY A 108 -17.25 24.05 13.16
N PHE A 109 -16.41 24.95 12.69
CA PHE A 109 -15.36 24.64 11.71
C PHE A 109 -14.27 23.74 12.29
N LEU A 110 -13.89 23.97 13.55
CA LEU A 110 -12.88 23.14 14.24
C LEU A 110 -13.39 21.71 14.40
N ILE A 111 -14.65 21.53 14.80
CA ILE A 111 -15.26 20.19 14.93
C ILE A 111 -15.30 19.48 13.57
N ALA A 112 -15.72 20.16 12.50
CA ALA A 112 -15.77 19.57 11.17
C ALA A 112 -14.39 19.15 10.64
N THR A 113 -13.36 19.98 10.90
CA THR A 113 -11.99 19.68 10.47
C THR A 113 -11.39 18.50 11.23
N VAL A 114 -11.64 18.43 12.55
CA VAL A 114 -11.23 17.27 13.37
C VAL A 114 -11.93 16.00 12.89
N PHE A 115 -13.24 16.06 12.58
CA PHE A 115 -13.97 14.92 12.05
C PHE A 115 -13.40 14.44 10.71
N MET A 116 -13.02 15.35 9.83
CA MET A 116 -12.44 15.04 8.54
C MET A 116 -11.06 14.39 8.66
N ILE A 117 -10.23 14.80 9.62
CA ILE A 117 -8.95 14.14 9.92
C ILE A 117 -9.18 12.72 10.42
N PHE A 118 -10.14 12.52 11.33
CA PHE A 118 -10.48 11.18 11.81
C PHE A 118 -10.99 10.27 10.67
N TYR A 119 -11.78 10.81 9.76
CA TYR A 119 -12.28 10.09 8.60
C TYR A 119 -11.14 9.66 7.67
N GLU A 120 -10.22 10.56 7.32
CA GLU A 120 -9.04 10.26 6.50
C GLU A 120 -8.08 9.28 7.20
N ALA A 121 -7.83 9.46 8.49
CA ALA A 121 -7.02 8.53 9.26
C ALA A 121 -7.64 7.12 9.29
N ARG A 122 -8.97 7.02 9.40
CA ARG A 122 -9.69 5.74 9.35
C ARG A 122 -9.57 5.05 8.00
N ILE A 123 -9.66 5.82 6.90
CA ILE A 123 -9.45 5.30 5.54
C ILE A 123 -8.02 4.79 5.39
N PHE A 124 -7.03 5.57 5.83
CA PHE A 124 -5.63 5.20 5.78
C PHE A 124 -5.32 3.90 6.54
N ILE A 125 -5.89 3.75 7.75
CA ILE A 125 -5.73 2.54 8.57
C ILE A 125 -6.43 1.34 7.90
N LYS A 126 -7.63 1.54 7.34
CA LYS A 126 -8.38 0.50 6.66
C LYS A 126 -7.66 0.02 5.39
N ASP A 127 -7.11 0.95 4.61
CA ASP A 127 -6.33 0.64 3.42
C ASP A 127 -5.08 -0.18 3.76
N LYS A 128 -4.39 0.18 4.85
CA LYS A 128 -3.25 -0.58 5.39
C LYS A 128 -3.63 -1.98 5.90
N SER A 129 -4.88 -2.17 6.34
CA SER A 129 -5.39 -3.47 6.82
C SER A 129 -5.75 -4.44 5.69
N ILE A 130 -6.03 -3.93 4.48
CA ILE A 130 -6.37 -4.75 3.31
C ILE A 130 -5.11 -5.38 2.68
N TYR A 131 -3.93 -4.81 2.96
CA TYR A 131 -2.64 -5.25 2.44
C TYR A 131 -1.82 -6.12 3.42
N LYS A 132 -2.42 -6.51 4.54
CA LYS A 132 -1.84 -7.44 5.51
C LYS A 132 -2.53 -8.80 5.46
#